data_b71e70997ceadf5f4362a11dedc72e7e
#
_entry.id   b71e70997ceadf5f4362a11dedc72e7e
#
_cell.length_a   1.000
_cell.length_b   1.000
_cell.length_c   1.000
_cell.angle_alpha   90.00
_cell.angle_beta   90.00
_cell.angle_gamma   90.00
#
_symmetry.space_group_name_H-M   'P 1'
#
loop_
_entity.id
_entity.type
_entity.pdbx_description
1 polymer ?
#
loop_
_entity_poly.entity_id
_entity_poly.type
_entity_poly.pdbx_seq_one_letter_code
_entity_poly.pdbx_strand_id
1 'polypeptide(L)'
;MSTQTKIEKPTMASQKSDSPVKDFIKHHYRHFNAAVVVDAAQAYADHLDKGGKMFVTLAGAMSTAEMGLTLADMIREGKIHGICSTGANLEEDIFNLVAHDHYKRVPNYRNLTNEEEVELREGGWNRVTDTCIPEEEAMRRIERQVLKFWQKADKEGKRYFPYEYMYQLLKSGVIQESYQIDPKNSWVMAAMEKNIPIYTPGWEDSTLGNIFVANVMRKEVSNFHVVKSGVEMMEALIGWYKQNSQTHTIGFFQIGGGIAGDFPICVVPLIQQDLKEQCKLWGYFCQISDSTTSYGSYSGAVPNEKITWGKLDGNTPRFVIESDATIVAPLIFAYILGK
;
A
#
# COMPACT_ATOMS: atom_id res chain seq x y z
N MET A 1 4.87 36.41 -49.51
CA MET A 1 6.14 35.85 -49.06
C MET A 1 5.89 34.97 -47.86
N SER A 2 5.86 33.68 -48.07
CA SER A 2 5.56 32.68 -47.05
C SER A 2 6.88 32.19 -46.40
N THR A 3 7.10 32.51 -45.14
CA THR A 3 8.22 32.04 -44.36
C THR A 3 7.89 30.61 -43.89
N GLN A 4 8.44 29.60 -44.54
CA GLN A 4 8.43 28.24 -44.03
C GLN A 4 9.44 28.12 -42.89
N THR A 5 8.92 27.90 -41.70
CA THR A 5 9.73 27.55 -40.54
C THR A 5 10.23 26.10 -40.68
N LYS A 6 11.52 25.90 -40.88
CA LYS A 6 12.14 24.58 -40.88
C LYS A 6 12.04 23.97 -39.50
N ILE A 7 11.36 22.82 -39.43
CA ILE A 7 11.38 21.96 -38.24
C ILE A 7 12.74 21.26 -38.23
N GLU A 8 13.62 21.64 -37.34
CA GLU A 8 14.86 20.94 -37.09
C GLU A 8 14.56 19.55 -36.54
N LYS A 9 15.08 18.52 -37.21
CA LYS A 9 15.03 17.15 -36.68
C LYS A 9 15.97 17.04 -35.49
N PRO A 10 15.52 16.53 -34.32
CA PRO A 10 16.44 16.33 -33.21
C PRO A 10 17.44 15.25 -33.57
N THR A 11 18.71 15.58 -33.48
CA THR A 11 19.84 14.66 -33.62
C THR A 11 19.84 13.73 -32.42
N MET A 12 19.52 12.45 -32.60
CA MET A 12 19.61 11.42 -31.56
C MET A 12 21.09 11.08 -31.34
N ALA A 13 21.76 11.81 -30.46
CA ALA A 13 22.92 11.28 -29.77
C ALA A 13 22.40 10.37 -28.65
N SER A 14 22.71 9.08 -28.69
CA SER A 14 22.38 8.11 -27.66
C SER A 14 23.26 8.37 -26.41
N GLN A 15 22.96 9.40 -25.66
CA GLN A 15 23.42 9.46 -24.27
C GLN A 15 22.66 8.40 -23.49
N LYS A 16 23.37 7.49 -22.80
CA LYS A 16 22.73 6.60 -21.83
C LYS A 16 21.98 7.49 -20.84
N SER A 17 20.66 7.32 -20.79
CA SER A 17 19.83 8.02 -19.82
C SER A 17 20.15 7.53 -18.41
N ASP A 18 20.27 8.46 -17.48
CA ASP A 18 20.36 8.14 -16.05
C ASP A 18 18.99 7.71 -15.48
N SER A 19 17.92 7.84 -16.26
CA SER A 19 16.53 7.55 -15.88
C SER A 19 15.77 6.80 -16.98
N PRO A 20 16.20 5.57 -17.35
CA PRO A 20 15.70 4.89 -18.54
C PRO A 20 14.20 4.58 -18.52
N VAL A 21 13.64 4.24 -17.36
CA VAL A 21 12.19 3.95 -17.22
C VAL A 21 11.39 5.25 -17.36
N LYS A 22 11.83 6.31 -16.70
CA LYS A 22 11.19 7.63 -16.79
C LYS A 22 11.16 8.15 -18.23
N ASP A 23 12.27 8.01 -18.96
CA ASP A 23 12.36 8.46 -20.35
C ASP A 23 11.52 7.57 -21.26
N PHE A 24 11.50 6.25 -21.04
CA PHE A 24 10.64 5.33 -21.78
C PHE A 24 9.17 5.72 -21.67
N ILE A 25 8.64 5.89 -20.45
CA ILE A 25 7.22 6.20 -20.30
C ILE A 25 6.88 7.61 -20.80
N LYS A 26 7.74 8.60 -20.62
CA LYS A 26 7.57 9.95 -21.21
C LYS A 26 7.53 9.91 -22.74
N HIS A 27 8.32 9.06 -23.37
CA HIS A 27 8.37 8.96 -24.83
C HIS A 27 7.16 8.22 -25.39
N HIS A 28 6.71 7.13 -24.73
CA HIS A 28 5.70 6.23 -25.29
C HIS A 28 4.28 6.47 -24.78
N TYR A 29 4.09 6.99 -23.57
CA TYR A 29 2.80 7.17 -22.92
C TYR A 29 2.24 8.56 -23.23
N ARG A 30 1.63 8.73 -24.40
CA ARG A 30 1.28 10.02 -24.97
C ARG A 30 -0.21 10.38 -24.87
N HIS A 31 -1.08 9.40 -24.82
CA HIS A 31 -2.52 9.60 -24.93
C HIS A 31 -3.29 8.60 -24.10
N PHE A 32 -4.59 8.86 -23.88
CA PHE A 32 -5.52 8.03 -23.13
C PHE A 32 -5.01 7.73 -21.72
N ASN A 33 -5.34 6.53 -21.21
CA ASN A 33 -4.99 6.11 -19.87
C ASN A 33 -3.46 6.06 -19.63
N ALA A 34 -2.67 5.79 -20.67
CA ALA A 34 -1.21 5.83 -20.57
C ALA A 34 -0.67 7.25 -20.28
N ALA A 35 -1.23 8.29 -20.90
CA ALA A 35 -0.84 9.68 -20.60
C ALA A 35 -1.11 10.03 -19.12
N VAL A 36 -2.22 9.54 -18.57
CA VAL A 36 -2.58 9.77 -17.16
C VAL A 36 -1.52 9.21 -16.20
N VAL A 37 -0.85 8.12 -16.57
CA VAL A 37 0.27 7.56 -15.78
C VAL A 37 1.40 8.59 -15.63
N VAL A 38 1.76 9.25 -16.74
CA VAL A 38 2.83 10.27 -16.75
C VAL A 38 2.39 11.51 -15.96
N ASP A 39 1.17 11.98 -16.22
CA ASP A 39 0.62 13.19 -15.56
C ASP A 39 0.53 12.98 -14.05
N ALA A 40 0.03 11.82 -13.62
CA ALA A 40 -0.06 11.47 -12.19
C ALA A 40 1.32 11.35 -11.53
N ALA A 41 2.29 10.71 -12.19
CA ALA A 41 3.66 10.57 -11.67
C ALA A 41 4.36 11.93 -11.56
N GLN A 42 4.21 12.80 -12.57
CA GLN A 42 4.78 14.15 -12.55
C GLN A 42 4.13 15.00 -11.44
N ALA A 43 2.80 14.99 -11.34
CA ALA A 43 2.08 15.74 -10.31
C ALA A 43 2.42 15.24 -8.88
N TYR A 44 2.70 13.93 -8.71
CA TYR A 44 3.19 13.38 -7.45
C TYR A 44 4.57 13.95 -7.10
N ALA A 45 5.50 13.94 -8.06
CA ALA A 45 6.83 14.52 -7.87
C ALA A 45 6.75 16.02 -7.54
N ASP A 46 5.98 16.78 -8.33
CA ASP A 46 5.76 18.22 -8.11
C ASP A 46 5.14 18.53 -6.73
N HIS A 47 4.25 17.65 -6.26
CA HIS A 47 3.66 17.78 -4.91
C HIS A 47 4.72 17.66 -3.83
N LEU A 48 5.63 16.69 -3.94
CA LEU A 48 6.74 16.52 -3.00
C LEU A 48 7.76 17.67 -3.09
N ASP A 49 8.11 18.10 -4.30
CA ASP A 49 9.06 19.18 -4.54
C ASP A 49 8.59 20.53 -3.95
N LYS A 50 7.28 20.71 -3.86
CA LYS A 50 6.64 21.86 -3.16
C LYS A 50 6.57 21.69 -1.64
N GLY A 51 7.23 20.67 -1.08
CA GLY A 51 7.23 20.37 0.35
C GLY A 51 5.97 19.65 0.84
N GLY A 52 5.19 19.06 -0.06
CA GLY A 52 4.05 18.20 0.30
C GLY A 52 4.47 16.88 0.90
N LYS A 53 3.55 16.21 1.58
CA LYS A 53 3.69 14.84 2.06
C LYS A 53 2.74 13.93 1.31
N MET A 54 3.06 12.63 1.21
CA MET A 54 2.21 11.67 0.51
C MET A 54 1.75 10.57 1.46
N PHE A 55 0.46 10.31 1.44
CA PHE A 55 -0.19 9.18 2.07
C PHE A 55 -0.55 8.15 0.99
N VAL A 56 -0.11 6.90 1.17
CA VAL A 56 -0.33 5.83 0.19
C VAL A 56 -1.28 4.78 0.77
N THR A 57 -2.18 4.27 -0.06
CA THR A 57 -3.07 3.18 0.34
C THR A 57 -2.90 1.95 -0.55
N LEU A 58 -2.97 0.78 0.06
CA LEU A 58 -2.77 -0.53 -0.56
C LEU A 58 -3.98 -1.41 -0.27
N ALA A 59 -4.83 -1.63 -1.26
CA ALA A 59 -5.91 -2.61 -1.18
C ALA A 59 -5.45 -4.01 -1.65
N GLY A 60 -6.31 -5.00 -1.52
CA GLY A 60 -6.06 -6.36 -1.97
C GLY A 60 -4.86 -7.01 -1.27
N ALA A 61 -4.07 -7.75 -2.05
CA ALA A 61 -2.92 -8.55 -1.63
C ALA A 61 -1.67 -8.20 -2.47
N MET A 62 -1.33 -6.92 -2.56
CA MET A 62 -0.23 -6.41 -3.39
C MET A 62 1.14 -6.87 -2.89
N SER A 63 1.25 -7.23 -1.60
CA SER A 63 2.50 -7.77 -1.04
C SER A 63 2.81 -9.17 -1.56
N THR A 64 1.80 -10.02 -1.81
CA THR A 64 1.98 -11.30 -2.50
C THR A 64 2.47 -11.12 -3.94
N ALA A 65 2.08 -10.03 -4.61
CA ALA A 65 2.60 -9.64 -5.93
C ALA A 65 3.97 -8.93 -5.87
N GLU A 66 4.63 -8.96 -4.74
CA GLU A 66 5.96 -8.36 -4.50
C GLU A 66 6.06 -6.86 -4.80
N MET A 67 4.97 -6.11 -4.61
CA MET A 67 4.99 -4.65 -4.72
C MET A 67 5.98 -3.99 -3.73
N GLY A 68 6.41 -4.73 -2.72
CA GLY A 68 7.46 -4.34 -1.78
C GLY A 68 8.75 -3.89 -2.46
N LEU A 69 9.14 -4.53 -3.58
CA LEU A 69 10.36 -4.21 -4.33
C LEU A 69 10.49 -2.73 -4.72
N THR A 70 9.38 -2.10 -5.12
CA THR A 70 9.37 -0.70 -5.51
C THR A 70 8.89 0.23 -4.39
N LEU A 71 7.96 -0.25 -3.56
CA LEU A 71 7.38 0.53 -2.47
C LEU A 71 8.41 0.79 -1.36
N ALA A 72 9.27 -0.17 -1.07
CA ALA A 72 10.34 -0.03 -0.08
C ALA A 72 11.31 1.10 -0.43
N ASP A 73 11.70 1.22 -1.70
CA ASP A 73 12.54 2.32 -2.19
C ASP A 73 11.84 3.68 -2.03
N MET A 74 10.56 3.76 -2.42
CA MET A 74 9.75 4.98 -2.24
C MET A 74 9.71 5.44 -0.78
N ILE A 75 9.59 4.49 0.14
CA ILE A 75 9.58 4.79 1.58
C ILE A 75 10.96 5.28 2.04
N ARG A 76 12.04 4.58 1.68
CA ARG A 76 13.40 4.93 2.10
C ARG A 76 13.86 6.27 1.56
N GLU A 77 13.46 6.60 0.31
CA GLU A 77 13.73 7.88 -0.32
C GLU A 77 12.81 9.03 0.18
N GLY A 78 11.98 8.77 1.20
CA GLY A 78 11.12 9.78 1.81
C GLY A 78 10.01 10.28 0.88
N LYS A 79 9.56 9.45 -0.04
CA LYS A 79 8.47 9.77 -0.97
C LYS A 79 7.09 9.38 -0.41
N ILE A 80 7.05 8.64 0.70
CA ILE A 80 5.84 8.18 1.40
C ILE A 80 5.97 8.51 2.89
N HIS A 81 4.89 8.99 3.52
CA HIS A 81 4.90 9.53 4.87
C HIS A 81 3.85 8.91 5.80
N GLY A 82 2.89 8.21 5.25
CA GLY A 82 1.88 7.44 5.96
C GLY A 82 1.28 6.40 5.04
N ILE A 83 0.86 5.28 5.58
CA ILE A 83 0.35 4.15 4.80
C ILE A 83 -0.95 3.66 5.43
N CYS A 84 -1.95 3.34 4.60
CA CYS A 84 -3.09 2.52 4.98
C CYS A 84 -3.13 1.29 4.10
N SER A 85 -3.26 0.11 4.69
CA SER A 85 -3.28 -1.14 3.93
C SER A 85 -4.31 -2.11 4.47
N THR A 86 -4.64 -3.12 3.68
CA THR A 86 -5.30 -4.33 4.20
C THR A 86 -4.38 -5.03 5.19
N GLY A 87 -4.96 -5.82 6.09
CA GLY A 87 -4.19 -6.70 6.96
C GLY A 87 -3.36 -7.71 6.17
N ALA A 88 -3.92 -8.23 5.06
CA ALA A 88 -3.23 -9.12 4.13
C ALA A 88 -1.91 -8.50 3.61
N ASN A 89 -1.92 -7.26 3.15
CA ASN A 89 -0.69 -6.60 2.69
C ASN A 89 0.38 -6.49 3.79
N LEU A 90 -0.03 -6.20 5.03
CA LEU A 90 0.88 -6.08 6.15
C LEU A 90 1.57 -7.41 6.48
N GLU A 91 0.81 -8.51 6.51
CA GLU A 91 1.32 -9.82 6.89
C GLU A 91 2.08 -10.52 5.75
N GLU A 92 1.59 -10.41 4.51
CA GLU A 92 2.16 -11.10 3.35
C GLU A 92 3.55 -10.57 2.96
N ASP A 93 3.85 -9.30 3.24
CA ASP A 93 5.22 -8.76 3.10
C ASP A 93 6.21 -9.49 4.06
N ILE A 94 5.74 -9.78 5.28
CA ILE A 94 6.54 -10.54 6.26
C ILE A 94 6.60 -12.03 5.90
N PHE A 95 5.51 -12.60 5.37
CA PHE A 95 5.49 -13.99 4.89
C PHE A 95 6.48 -14.16 3.73
N ASN A 96 6.48 -13.23 2.78
CA ASN A 96 7.43 -13.25 1.66
C ASN A 96 8.88 -13.15 2.16
N LEU A 97 9.14 -12.30 3.16
CA LEU A 97 10.47 -12.13 3.74
C LEU A 97 11.06 -13.45 4.29
N VAL A 98 10.24 -14.33 4.87
CA VAL A 98 10.69 -15.55 5.56
C VAL A 98 10.40 -16.85 4.82
N ALA A 99 9.63 -16.82 3.73
CA ALA A 99 9.17 -18.03 3.06
C ALA A 99 9.22 -17.97 1.52
N HIS A 100 9.83 -16.94 0.93
CA HIS A 100 9.89 -16.71 -0.51
C HIS A 100 10.31 -17.96 -1.32
N ASP A 101 11.33 -18.68 -0.88
CA ASP A 101 11.85 -19.85 -1.59
C ASP A 101 10.88 -21.05 -1.56
N HIS A 102 9.85 -20.97 -0.74
CA HIS A 102 8.78 -21.97 -0.64
C HIS A 102 7.51 -21.54 -1.41
N TYR A 103 7.45 -20.32 -1.93
CA TYR A 103 6.32 -19.88 -2.75
C TYR A 103 6.27 -20.66 -4.05
N LYS A 104 5.06 -20.95 -4.52
CA LYS A 104 4.85 -21.68 -5.78
C LYS A 104 4.03 -20.81 -6.72
N ARG A 105 4.57 -20.56 -7.91
CA ARG A 105 3.82 -19.90 -8.98
C ARG A 105 3.03 -20.91 -9.80
N VAL A 106 1.75 -20.60 -10.07
CA VAL A 106 0.82 -21.40 -10.90
C VAL A 106 0.37 -20.55 -12.09
N PRO A 107 1.13 -20.52 -13.20
CA PRO A 107 0.85 -19.62 -14.33
C PRO A 107 -0.53 -19.83 -14.98
N ASN A 108 -1.05 -21.06 -14.95
CA ASN A 108 -2.35 -21.41 -15.53
C ASN A 108 -3.50 -21.38 -14.50
N TYR A 109 -3.39 -20.57 -13.45
CA TYR A 109 -4.30 -20.53 -12.33
C TYR A 109 -5.79 -20.34 -12.68
N ARG A 110 -6.07 -19.67 -13.83
CA ARG A 110 -7.46 -19.43 -14.27
C ARG A 110 -8.17 -20.67 -14.77
N ASN A 111 -7.44 -21.73 -15.11
CA ASN A 111 -7.95 -22.96 -15.66
C ASN A 111 -7.72 -24.16 -14.74
N LEU A 112 -7.37 -23.94 -13.47
CA LEU A 112 -7.29 -25.01 -12.49
C LEU A 112 -8.65 -25.68 -12.32
N THR A 113 -8.65 -27.00 -12.25
CA THR A 113 -9.85 -27.77 -11.90
C THR A 113 -10.12 -27.71 -10.40
N ASN A 114 -11.32 -28.11 -9.99
CA ASN A 114 -11.66 -28.19 -8.56
C ASN A 114 -10.76 -29.18 -7.83
N GLU A 115 -10.36 -30.27 -8.48
CA GLU A 115 -9.47 -31.29 -7.96
C GLU A 115 -8.08 -30.75 -7.71
N GLU A 116 -7.51 -30.00 -8.67
CA GLU A 116 -6.22 -29.33 -8.54
C GLU A 116 -6.21 -28.27 -7.41
N GLU A 117 -7.31 -27.53 -7.23
CA GLU A 117 -7.44 -26.59 -6.10
C GLU A 117 -7.50 -27.34 -4.76
N VAL A 118 -8.15 -28.51 -4.70
CA VAL A 118 -8.17 -29.36 -3.51
C VAL A 118 -6.78 -29.91 -3.21
N GLU A 119 -6.04 -30.38 -4.22
CA GLU A 119 -4.66 -30.84 -4.07
C GLU A 119 -3.74 -29.75 -3.53
N LEU A 120 -3.86 -28.52 -3.99
CA LEU A 120 -3.11 -27.37 -3.45
C LEU A 120 -3.42 -27.19 -1.95
N ARG A 121 -4.69 -27.19 -1.56
CA ARG A 121 -5.11 -27.05 -0.17
C ARG A 121 -4.56 -28.20 0.70
N GLU A 122 -4.69 -29.44 0.24
CA GLU A 122 -4.19 -30.62 0.97
C GLU A 122 -2.66 -30.64 1.07
N GLY A 123 -1.99 -30.03 0.09
CA GLY A 123 -0.54 -29.80 0.10
C GLY A 123 -0.09 -28.65 1.00
N GLY A 124 -1.02 -27.97 1.71
CA GLY A 124 -0.70 -26.87 2.62
C GLY A 124 -0.43 -25.53 1.90
N TRP A 125 -1.06 -25.32 0.74
CA TRP A 125 -0.92 -24.12 -0.06
C TRP A 125 -2.16 -23.23 0.02
N ASN A 126 -1.96 -21.93 0.21
CA ASN A 126 -3.00 -20.91 0.15
C ASN A 126 -2.76 -20.05 -1.09
N ARG A 127 -3.63 -20.19 -2.10
CA ARG A 127 -3.43 -19.53 -3.39
C ARG A 127 -4.05 -18.14 -3.43
N VAL A 128 -3.22 -17.17 -3.82
CA VAL A 128 -3.63 -15.80 -4.15
C VAL A 128 -3.29 -15.56 -5.62
N THR A 129 -4.27 -15.50 -6.49
CA THR A 129 -4.11 -15.36 -7.95
C THR A 129 -3.24 -16.48 -8.53
N ASP A 130 -2.05 -16.20 -9.02
CA ASP A 130 -1.10 -17.17 -9.57
C ASP A 130 -0.03 -17.64 -8.58
N THR A 131 -0.12 -17.18 -7.33
CA THR A 131 0.92 -17.39 -6.31
C THR A 131 0.35 -18.17 -5.13
N CYS A 132 1.02 -19.25 -4.75
CA CYS A 132 0.67 -20.06 -3.58
C CYS A 132 1.61 -19.76 -2.43
N ILE A 133 1.05 -19.39 -1.28
CA ILE A 133 1.74 -19.11 -0.02
C ILE A 133 1.73 -20.39 0.81
N PRO A 134 2.88 -20.87 1.30
CA PRO A 134 2.93 -22.06 2.15
C PRO A 134 2.39 -21.75 3.54
N GLU A 135 1.50 -22.61 4.03
CA GLU A 135 0.86 -22.46 5.34
C GLU A 135 1.90 -22.50 6.47
N GLU A 136 2.75 -23.53 6.48
CA GLU A 136 3.66 -23.81 7.61
C GLU A 136 4.87 -22.87 7.62
N GLU A 137 5.52 -22.68 6.48
CA GLU A 137 6.75 -21.90 6.35
C GLU A 137 6.51 -20.38 6.44
N ALA A 138 5.33 -19.93 6.07
CA ALA A 138 4.94 -18.52 6.15
C ALA A 138 4.07 -18.26 7.39
N MET A 139 2.78 -18.65 7.32
CA MET A 139 1.76 -18.23 8.27
C MET A 139 2.04 -18.76 9.67
N ARG A 140 2.27 -20.08 9.81
CA ARG A 140 2.51 -20.70 11.12
C ARG A 140 3.85 -20.31 11.72
N ARG A 141 4.86 -20.08 10.88
CA ARG A 141 6.15 -19.56 11.34
C ARG A 141 5.99 -18.19 12.00
N ILE A 142 5.27 -17.27 11.35
CA ILE A 142 5.04 -15.93 11.89
C ILE A 142 4.09 -15.98 13.09
N GLU A 143 3.02 -16.77 13.06
CA GLU A 143 2.13 -16.98 14.21
C GLU A 143 2.92 -17.32 15.48
N ARG A 144 3.79 -18.34 15.41
CA ARG A 144 4.59 -18.78 16.58
C ARG A 144 5.44 -17.67 17.18
N GLN A 145 5.83 -16.70 16.40
CA GLN A 145 6.64 -15.59 16.91
C GLN A 145 5.77 -14.42 17.40
N VAL A 146 4.77 -14.01 16.61
CA VAL A 146 3.92 -12.88 16.98
C VAL A 146 3.07 -13.19 18.21
N LEU A 147 2.67 -14.44 18.43
CA LEU A 147 1.95 -14.86 19.63
C LEU A 147 2.72 -14.49 20.91
N LYS A 148 4.04 -14.61 20.92
CA LYS A 148 4.87 -14.23 22.08
C LYS A 148 4.77 -12.74 22.40
N PHE A 149 4.62 -11.91 21.38
CA PHE A 149 4.42 -10.46 21.56
C PHE A 149 3.02 -10.14 22.05
N TRP A 150 1.99 -10.83 21.55
CA TRP A 150 0.63 -10.70 22.07
C TRP A 150 0.54 -11.10 23.55
N GLN A 151 1.11 -12.25 23.91
CA GLN A 151 1.18 -12.74 25.28
C GLN A 151 1.97 -11.79 26.21
N LYS A 152 3.05 -11.21 25.71
CA LYS A 152 3.82 -10.20 26.45
C LYS A 152 3.01 -8.94 26.69
N ALA A 153 2.33 -8.43 25.67
CA ALA A 153 1.48 -7.26 25.75
C ALA A 153 0.33 -7.51 26.74
N ASP A 154 -0.30 -8.68 26.68
CA ASP A 154 -1.36 -9.12 27.58
C ASP A 154 -0.90 -9.12 29.04
N LYS A 155 0.23 -9.76 29.33
CA LYS A 155 0.84 -9.82 30.67
C LYS A 155 1.23 -8.44 31.21
N GLU A 156 1.68 -7.55 30.34
CA GLU A 156 2.10 -6.20 30.70
C GLU A 156 0.94 -5.18 30.72
N GLY A 157 -0.28 -5.58 30.34
CA GLY A 157 -1.43 -4.70 30.19
C GLY A 157 -1.25 -3.65 29.09
N LYS A 158 -0.42 -3.93 28.10
CA LYS A 158 -0.13 -3.03 26.98
C LYS A 158 -1.00 -3.35 25.76
N ARG A 159 -1.17 -2.34 24.91
CA ARG A 159 -2.01 -2.41 23.72
C ARG A 159 -1.28 -1.77 22.55
N TYR A 160 -1.32 -2.44 21.40
CA TYR A 160 -0.64 -1.97 20.21
C TYR A 160 -1.52 -2.12 18.97
N PHE A 161 -1.26 -1.33 17.94
CA PHE A 161 -1.84 -1.55 16.62
C PHE A 161 -1.21 -2.77 15.94
N PRO A 162 -1.88 -3.39 14.96
CA PRO A 162 -1.33 -4.54 14.23
C PRO A 162 0.09 -4.31 13.70
N TYR A 163 0.34 -3.16 13.07
CA TYR A 163 1.67 -2.85 12.54
C TYR A 163 2.75 -2.71 13.61
N GLU A 164 2.40 -2.25 14.81
CA GLU A 164 3.36 -2.11 15.90
C GLU A 164 3.86 -3.47 16.39
N TYR A 165 3.02 -4.52 16.32
CA TYR A 165 3.44 -5.90 16.56
C TYR A 165 4.42 -6.38 15.48
N MET A 166 4.17 -6.05 14.20
CA MET A 166 5.10 -6.38 13.11
C MET A 166 6.44 -5.65 13.31
N TYR A 167 6.41 -4.39 13.72
CA TYR A 167 7.63 -3.65 14.02
C TYR A 167 8.40 -4.23 15.21
N GLN A 168 7.72 -4.67 16.27
CA GLN A 168 8.35 -5.36 17.39
C GLN A 168 8.98 -6.69 16.94
N LEU A 169 8.27 -7.46 16.12
CA LEU A 169 8.77 -8.70 15.55
C LEU A 169 10.06 -8.47 14.75
N LEU A 170 10.06 -7.52 13.81
CA LEU A 170 11.22 -7.19 12.99
C LEU A 170 12.40 -6.64 13.83
N LYS A 171 12.13 -5.70 14.74
CA LYS A 171 13.16 -5.11 15.62
C LYS A 171 13.79 -6.11 16.57
N SER A 172 13.07 -7.17 16.94
CA SER A 172 13.61 -8.20 17.85
C SER A 172 14.69 -9.08 17.21
N GLY A 173 14.74 -9.12 15.87
CA GLY A 173 15.64 -9.99 15.12
C GLY A 173 15.30 -11.48 15.17
N VAL A 174 14.22 -11.88 15.84
CA VAL A 174 13.89 -13.31 16.10
C VAL A 174 13.60 -14.11 14.82
N ILE A 175 13.27 -13.44 13.72
CA ILE A 175 13.04 -14.06 12.40
C ILE A 175 14.17 -13.79 11.41
N GLN A 176 15.23 -13.08 11.81
CA GLN A 176 16.29 -12.64 10.90
C GLN A 176 17.01 -13.81 10.20
N GLU A 177 17.27 -14.89 10.92
CA GLU A 177 17.90 -16.10 10.36
C GLU A 177 16.99 -16.83 9.34
N SER A 178 15.70 -16.51 9.31
CA SER A 178 14.73 -17.08 8.39
C SER A 178 14.54 -16.25 7.12
N TYR A 179 15.22 -15.12 6.94
CA TYR A 179 15.08 -14.31 5.75
C TYR A 179 15.54 -15.03 4.50
N GLN A 180 14.70 -15.06 3.48
CA GLN A 180 14.95 -15.69 2.19
C GLN A 180 15.06 -14.69 1.05
N ILE A 181 14.65 -13.44 1.29
CA ILE A 181 14.89 -12.32 0.38
C ILE A 181 15.71 -11.24 1.09
N ASP A 182 16.31 -10.33 0.31
CA ASP A 182 16.96 -9.15 0.89
C ASP A 182 15.91 -8.32 1.66
N PRO A 183 16.11 -8.05 2.97
CA PRO A 183 15.18 -7.26 3.76
C PRO A 183 14.98 -5.84 3.22
N LYS A 184 15.86 -5.36 2.34
CA LYS A 184 15.65 -4.11 1.60
C LYS A 184 14.43 -4.14 0.70
N ASN A 185 13.97 -5.31 0.28
CA ASN A 185 12.81 -5.50 -0.56
C ASN A 185 11.48 -5.49 0.20
N SER A 186 11.51 -5.54 1.54
CA SER A 186 10.32 -5.45 2.39
C SER A 186 9.92 -3.99 2.61
N TRP A 187 8.69 -3.65 2.24
CA TRP A 187 8.15 -2.31 2.49
C TRP A 187 7.78 -2.09 3.96
N VAL A 188 7.40 -3.15 4.69
CA VAL A 188 7.13 -3.07 6.14
C VAL A 188 8.43 -2.81 6.90
N MET A 189 9.53 -3.45 6.48
CA MET A 189 10.87 -3.15 7.01
C MET A 189 11.24 -1.68 6.76
N ALA A 190 11.07 -1.19 5.54
CA ALA A 190 11.34 0.20 5.19
C ALA A 190 10.48 1.19 6.00
N ALA A 191 9.20 0.87 6.19
CA ALA A 191 8.30 1.68 7.01
C ALA A 191 8.72 1.69 8.49
N MET A 192 9.17 0.56 9.02
CA MET A 192 9.73 0.46 10.36
C MET A 192 11.01 1.31 10.52
N GLU A 193 11.93 1.23 9.57
CA GLU A 193 13.18 2.01 9.55
C GLU A 193 12.91 3.52 9.57
N LYS A 194 11.88 3.97 8.85
CA LYS A 194 11.46 5.37 8.75
C LYS A 194 10.43 5.78 9.82
N ASN A 195 10.03 4.85 10.68
CA ASN A 195 9.00 5.05 11.71
C ASN A 195 7.69 5.62 11.14
N ILE A 196 7.27 5.11 9.98
CA ILE A 196 6.03 5.50 9.31
C ILE A 196 4.86 4.71 9.93
N PRO A 197 3.72 5.34 10.28
CA PRO A 197 2.55 4.61 10.75
C PRO A 197 1.89 3.84 9.60
N ILE A 198 1.45 2.62 9.88
CA ILE A 198 0.65 1.80 8.98
C ILE A 198 -0.71 1.57 9.61
N TYR A 199 -1.75 2.05 8.96
CA TYR A 199 -3.14 1.87 9.38
C TYR A 199 -3.73 0.66 8.65
N THR A 200 -4.33 -0.26 9.41
CA THR A 200 -4.92 -1.50 8.87
C THR A 200 -6.35 -1.67 9.35
N PRO A 201 -7.29 -0.83 8.85
CA PRO A 201 -8.69 -0.95 9.25
C PRO A 201 -9.24 -2.30 8.78
N GLY A 202 -10.10 -2.93 9.62
CA GLY A 202 -10.60 -4.27 9.34
C GLY A 202 -9.50 -5.35 9.37
N TRP A 203 -8.51 -5.18 10.23
CA TRP A 203 -7.39 -6.13 10.36
C TRP A 203 -7.84 -7.57 10.61
N GLU A 204 -8.99 -7.75 11.24
CA GLU A 204 -9.63 -9.05 11.44
C GLU A 204 -9.97 -9.78 10.13
N ASP A 205 -10.03 -9.07 9.00
CA ASP A 205 -10.10 -9.64 7.65
C ASP A 205 -8.68 -9.92 7.11
N SER A 206 -7.92 -10.72 7.85
CA SER A 206 -6.59 -11.18 7.46
C SER A 206 -6.25 -12.49 8.16
N THR A 207 -5.21 -13.19 7.69
CA THR A 207 -4.78 -14.46 8.29
C THR A 207 -4.34 -14.28 9.73
N LEU A 208 -3.46 -13.32 10.02
CA LEU A 208 -3.00 -13.07 11.40
C LEU A 208 -4.13 -12.50 12.28
N GLY A 209 -5.06 -11.74 11.72
CA GLY A 209 -6.25 -11.31 12.44
C GLY A 209 -7.12 -12.48 12.90
N ASN A 210 -7.37 -13.42 12.01
CA ASN A 210 -8.09 -14.67 12.31
C ASN A 210 -7.32 -15.54 13.31
N ILE A 211 -6.02 -15.69 13.13
CA ILE A 211 -5.14 -16.41 14.05
C ILE A 211 -5.15 -15.79 15.45
N PHE A 212 -5.14 -14.46 15.54
CA PHE A 212 -5.26 -13.76 16.82
C PHE A 212 -6.56 -14.10 17.53
N VAL A 213 -7.69 -14.05 16.83
CA VAL A 213 -9.00 -14.46 17.39
C VAL A 213 -8.95 -15.90 17.89
N ALA A 214 -8.39 -16.82 17.12
CA ALA A 214 -8.26 -18.22 17.51
C ALA A 214 -7.40 -18.39 18.78
N ASN A 215 -6.31 -17.63 18.92
CA ASN A 215 -5.45 -17.68 20.10
C ASN A 215 -6.14 -17.12 21.36
N VAL A 216 -6.97 -16.08 21.22
CA VAL A 216 -7.81 -15.59 22.33
C VAL A 216 -8.85 -16.64 22.72
N MET A 217 -9.52 -17.28 21.76
CA MET A 217 -10.49 -18.34 22.03
C MET A 217 -9.87 -19.58 22.71
N ARG A 218 -8.62 -19.87 22.39
CA ARG A 218 -7.83 -20.94 23.06
C ARG A 218 -7.26 -20.51 24.40
N LYS A 219 -7.44 -19.24 24.81
CA LYS A 219 -6.91 -18.65 26.04
C LYS A 219 -5.37 -18.57 26.07
N GLU A 220 -4.73 -18.58 24.92
CA GLU A 220 -3.30 -18.30 24.77
C GLU A 220 -3.00 -16.79 24.99
N VAL A 221 -3.99 -15.95 24.73
CA VAL A 221 -4.06 -14.53 25.05
C VAL A 221 -5.35 -14.30 25.81
N SER A 222 -5.36 -13.51 26.88
CA SER A 222 -6.50 -13.43 27.80
C SER A 222 -7.67 -12.61 27.30
N ASN A 223 -7.41 -11.65 26.40
CA ASN A 223 -8.45 -10.75 25.88
C ASN A 223 -8.10 -10.14 24.50
N PHE A 224 -9.14 -9.65 23.80
CA PHE A 224 -8.98 -9.01 22.48
C PHE A 224 -8.34 -7.62 22.55
N HIS A 225 -8.35 -6.96 23.72
CA HIS A 225 -7.93 -5.56 23.85
C HIS A 225 -6.42 -5.35 23.75
N VAL A 226 -5.61 -6.41 23.72
CA VAL A 226 -4.16 -6.28 23.45
C VAL A 226 -3.91 -5.68 22.06
N VAL A 227 -4.83 -5.88 21.12
CA VAL A 227 -4.83 -5.21 19.81
C VAL A 227 -5.79 -4.03 19.87
N LYS A 228 -5.31 -2.84 19.48
CA LYS A 228 -6.13 -1.64 19.37
C LYS A 228 -7.13 -1.75 18.23
N SER A 229 -8.32 -1.21 18.45
CA SER A 229 -9.44 -1.28 17.52
C SER A 229 -9.30 -0.33 16.32
N GLY A 230 -10.13 -0.55 15.28
CA GLY A 230 -10.24 0.36 14.14
C GLY A 230 -10.67 1.78 14.52
N VAL A 231 -11.48 1.94 15.56
CA VAL A 231 -11.87 3.29 16.05
C VAL A 231 -10.68 4.04 16.65
N GLU A 232 -9.86 3.37 17.46
CA GLU A 232 -8.60 3.94 17.98
C GLU A 232 -7.58 4.22 16.86
N MET A 233 -7.64 3.43 15.80
CA MET A 233 -6.81 3.65 14.61
C MET A 233 -7.22 4.93 13.88
N MET A 234 -8.52 5.23 13.77
CA MET A 234 -9.02 6.49 13.23
C MET A 234 -8.59 7.68 14.10
N GLU A 235 -8.66 7.56 15.43
CA GLU A 235 -8.15 8.58 16.36
C GLU A 235 -6.66 8.86 16.11
N ALA A 236 -5.84 7.82 15.97
CA ALA A 236 -4.42 7.96 15.68
C ALA A 236 -4.17 8.63 14.30
N LEU A 237 -4.98 8.30 13.29
CA LEU A 237 -4.91 8.93 11.98
C LEU A 237 -5.31 10.40 12.02
N ILE A 238 -6.34 10.78 12.77
CA ILE A 238 -6.70 12.19 13.01
C ILE A 238 -5.50 12.95 13.61
N GLY A 239 -4.86 12.39 14.63
CA GLY A 239 -3.68 12.99 15.26
C GLY A 239 -2.54 13.19 14.25
N TRP A 240 -2.24 12.16 13.48
CA TRP A 240 -1.22 12.21 12.43
C TRP A 240 -1.55 13.26 11.35
N TYR A 241 -2.79 13.28 10.87
CA TYR A 241 -3.23 14.20 9.82
C TYR A 241 -3.17 15.66 10.32
N LYS A 242 -3.72 15.94 11.50
CA LYS A 242 -3.70 17.28 12.10
C LYS A 242 -2.28 17.79 12.27
N GLN A 243 -1.37 16.97 12.80
CA GLN A 243 0.02 17.36 13.01
C GLN A 243 0.74 17.68 11.68
N ASN A 244 0.55 16.84 10.66
CA ASN A 244 1.27 17.00 9.39
C ASN A 244 0.64 18.10 8.51
N SER A 245 -0.68 18.26 8.52
CA SER A 245 -1.38 19.25 7.70
C SER A 245 -1.20 20.70 8.16
N GLN A 246 -0.63 20.95 9.35
CA GLN A 246 -0.30 22.30 9.80
C GLN A 246 0.70 22.97 8.85
N THR A 247 1.76 22.28 8.51
CA THR A 247 2.88 22.82 7.73
C THR A 247 2.91 22.33 6.28
N HIS A 248 2.39 21.15 6.00
CA HIS A 248 2.43 20.53 4.68
C HIS A 248 1.03 20.40 4.07
N THR A 249 0.95 20.30 2.75
CA THR A 249 -0.19 19.69 2.08
C THR A 249 0.03 18.20 2.01
N ILE A 250 -1.03 17.40 2.16
CA ILE A 250 -0.92 15.94 2.14
C ILE A 250 -1.61 15.42 0.89
N GLY A 251 -0.86 14.70 0.06
CA GLY A 251 -1.39 14.00 -1.10
C GLY A 251 -1.91 12.61 -0.72
N PHE A 252 -2.80 12.08 -1.54
CA PHE A 252 -3.43 10.78 -1.38
C PHE A 252 -3.22 9.94 -2.64
N PHE A 253 -2.45 8.87 -2.54
CA PHE A 253 -2.19 7.95 -3.63
C PHE A 253 -2.79 6.57 -3.31
N GLN A 254 -3.79 6.17 -4.07
CA GLN A 254 -4.62 5.01 -3.79
C GLN A 254 -4.38 3.88 -4.80
N ILE A 255 -3.92 2.73 -4.31
CA ILE A 255 -3.80 1.50 -5.07
C ILE A 255 -5.01 0.61 -4.74
N GLY A 256 -5.87 0.40 -5.74
CA GLY A 256 -7.14 -0.30 -5.57
C GLY A 256 -8.23 0.58 -4.95
N GLY A 257 -9.06 -0.02 -4.10
CA GLY A 257 -10.21 0.64 -3.46
C GLY A 257 -10.54 0.05 -2.10
N GLY A 258 -11.82 0.00 -1.76
CA GLY A 258 -12.32 -0.60 -0.53
C GLY A 258 -11.81 0.09 0.74
N ILE A 259 -11.84 -0.65 1.85
CA ILE A 259 -11.58 -0.08 3.20
C ILE A 259 -10.21 0.59 3.33
N ALA A 260 -9.18 0.08 2.64
CA ALA A 260 -7.85 0.66 2.69
C ALA A 260 -7.79 2.10 2.13
N GLY A 261 -8.64 2.41 1.14
CA GLY A 261 -8.78 3.76 0.59
C GLY A 261 -9.83 4.60 1.32
N ASP A 262 -10.96 4.01 1.64
CA ASP A 262 -12.12 4.72 2.19
C ASP A 262 -11.91 5.18 3.62
N PHE A 263 -11.28 4.35 4.44
CA PHE A 263 -11.00 4.67 5.82
C PHE A 263 -10.14 5.94 5.97
N PRO A 264 -8.95 6.04 5.34
CA PRO A 264 -8.11 7.21 5.56
C PRO A 264 -8.61 8.47 4.85
N ILE A 265 -9.25 8.36 3.68
CA ILE A 265 -9.69 9.55 2.94
C ILE A 265 -10.78 10.33 3.69
N CYS A 266 -11.53 9.65 4.58
CA CYS A 266 -12.57 10.24 5.40
C CYS A 266 -12.06 11.05 6.59
N VAL A 267 -10.76 11.03 6.90
CA VAL A 267 -10.20 11.79 8.02
C VAL A 267 -10.45 13.30 7.90
N VAL A 268 -10.42 13.84 6.67
CA VAL A 268 -10.62 15.28 6.42
C VAL A 268 -12.07 15.70 6.72
N PRO A 269 -13.11 15.11 6.11
CA PRO A 269 -14.47 15.46 6.48
C PRO A 269 -14.79 15.20 7.96
N LEU A 270 -14.25 14.15 8.57
CA LEU A 270 -14.41 13.89 10.00
C LEU A 270 -13.86 15.06 10.84
N ILE A 271 -12.65 15.55 10.55
CA ILE A 271 -12.08 16.70 11.27
C ILE A 271 -12.94 17.96 11.06
N GLN A 272 -13.32 18.25 9.81
CA GLN A 272 -14.03 19.49 9.50
C GLN A 272 -15.51 19.47 9.88
N GLN A 273 -16.21 18.37 9.61
CA GLN A 273 -17.66 18.29 9.72
C GLN A 273 -18.11 17.77 11.10
N ASP A 274 -17.40 16.79 11.66
CA ASP A 274 -17.80 16.17 12.93
C ASP A 274 -17.09 16.82 14.12
N LEU A 275 -15.77 17.02 14.06
CA LEU A 275 -15.02 17.71 15.11
C LEU A 275 -15.15 19.24 15.04
N LYS A 276 -15.64 19.81 13.93
CA LYS A 276 -15.75 21.25 13.69
C LYS A 276 -14.40 21.98 13.80
N GLU A 277 -13.32 21.30 13.41
CA GLU A 277 -11.98 21.85 13.42
C GLU A 277 -11.48 22.13 12.00
N GLN A 278 -10.49 23.02 11.86
CA GLN A 278 -9.89 23.35 10.58
C GLN A 278 -8.74 22.40 10.25
N CYS A 279 -8.71 21.88 9.02
CA CYS A 279 -7.56 21.23 8.44
C CYS A 279 -7.51 21.48 6.92
N LYS A 280 -6.33 21.28 6.32
CA LYS A 280 -6.21 21.36 4.85
C LYS A 280 -6.92 20.15 4.22
N LEU A 281 -7.48 20.34 3.04
CA LEU A 281 -7.97 19.25 2.19
C LEU A 281 -6.79 18.45 1.63
N TRP A 282 -7.07 17.25 1.09
CA TRP A 282 -6.04 16.48 0.38
C TRP A 282 -5.56 17.28 -0.85
N GLY A 283 -4.25 17.51 -0.94
CA GLY A 283 -3.64 18.39 -1.95
C GLY A 283 -3.25 17.71 -3.27
N TYR A 284 -3.40 16.40 -3.35
CA TYR A 284 -3.20 15.56 -4.53
C TYR A 284 -4.06 14.31 -4.39
N PHE A 285 -4.57 13.79 -5.48
CA PHE A 285 -5.28 12.51 -5.50
C PHE A 285 -4.93 11.72 -6.76
N CYS A 286 -4.60 10.44 -6.58
CA CYS A 286 -4.52 9.47 -7.68
C CYS A 286 -5.10 8.14 -7.22
N GLN A 287 -5.88 7.51 -8.06
CA GLN A 287 -6.33 6.13 -7.86
C GLN A 287 -5.93 5.26 -9.04
N ILE A 288 -5.33 4.11 -8.75
CA ILE A 288 -5.12 3.02 -9.71
C ILE A 288 -6.18 1.96 -9.39
N SER A 289 -7.02 1.62 -10.36
CA SER A 289 -8.05 0.59 -10.20
C SER A 289 -8.42 0.01 -11.56
N ASP A 290 -8.67 -1.29 -11.60
CA ASP A 290 -9.26 -2.00 -12.75
C ASP A 290 -10.79 -2.03 -12.72
N SER A 291 -11.40 -1.45 -11.68
CA SER A 291 -12.84 -1.35 -11.55
C SER A 291 -13.44 -0.35 -12.51
N THR A 292 -14.38 -0.79 -13.34
CA THR A 292 -15.16 0.12 -14.19
C THR A 292 -16.04 1.04 -13.36
N THR A 293 -16.29 2.26 -13.86
CA THR A 293 -17.25 3.18 -13.25
C THR A 293 -18.62 2.52 -13.18
N SER A 294 -19.15 2.37 -11.97
CA SER A 294 -20.42 1.73 -11.70
C SER A 294 -21.13 2.45 -10.56
N TYR A 295 -22.45 2.58 -10.68
CA TYR A 295 -23.27 3.21 -9.64
C TYR A 295 -23.35 2.39 -8.34
N GLY A 296 -23.03 1.12 -8.37
CA GLY A 296 -22.97 0.22 -7.20
C GLY A 296 -21.57 -0.06 -6.68
N SER A 297 -20.52 0.51 -7.30
CA SER A 297 -19.12 0.29 -6.91
C SER A 297 -18.46 1.59 -6.48
N TYR A 298 -18.15 1.71 -5.21
CA TYR A 298 -17.41 2.86 -4.69
C TYR A 298 -16.00 2.96 -5.31
N SER A 299 -15.33 1.84 -5.54
CA SER A 299 -13.98 1.81 -6.13
C SER A 299 -13.94 2.37 -7.56
N GLY A 300 -15.08 2.35 -8.29
CA GLY A 300 -15.23 2.94 -9.61
C GLY A 300 -15.74 4.39 -9.61
N ALA A 301 -15.98 4.99 -8.44
CA ALA A 301 -16.47 6.37 -8.35
C ALA A 301 -15.42 7.37 -8.83
N VAL A 302 -15.84 8.32 -9.66
CA VAL A 302 -14.94 9.37 -10.17
C VAL A 302 -14.46 10.29 -9.04
N PRO A 303 -13.20 10.78 -9.10
CA PRO A 303 -12.64 11.64 -8.04
C PRO A 303 -13.42 12.92 -7.76
N ASN A 304 -14.20 13.42 -8.73
CA ASN A 304 -15.00 14.63 -8.57
C ASN A 304 -16.04 14.49 -7.44
N GLU A 305 -16.56 13.31 -7.19
CA GLU A 305 -17.48 13.07 -6.08
C GLU A 305 -16.85 13.38 -4.72
N LYS A 306 -15.54 13.23 -4.59
CA LYS A 306 -14.78 13.51 -3.37
C LYS A 306 -14.80 15.00 -2.99
N ILE A 307 -15.11 15.89 -3.95
CA ILE A 307 -15.27 17.34 -3.71
C ILE A 307 -16.55 17.58 -2.89
N THR A 308 -17.65 16.94 -3.26
CA THR A 308 -18.93 17.11 -2.54
C THR A 308 -18.90 16.58 -1.11
N TRP A 309 -18.00 15.65 -0.84
CA TRP A 309 -17.75 15.12 0.51
C TRP A 309 -16.73 15.94 1.31
N GLY A 310 -16.23 17.05 0.76
CA GLY A 310 -15.22 17.88 1.45
C GLY A 310 -13.85 17.19 1.62
N LYS A 311 -13.50 16.25 0.74
CA LYS A 311 -12.21 15.55 0.75
C LYS A 311 -11.17 16.28 -0.09
N LEU A 312 -11.57 16.77 -1.27
CA LEU A 312 -10.73 17.46 -2.25
C LEU A 312 -11.25 18.87 -2.52
N ASP A 313 -10.34 19.79 -2.87
CA ASP A 313 -10.68 21.07 -3.46
C ASP A 313 -10.97 20.94 -4.97
N GLY A 314 -11.72 21.90 -5.54
CA GLY A 314 -12.01 21.94 -6.97
C GLY A 314 -10.75 22.02 -7.85
N ASN A 315 -9.66 22.58 -7.34
CA ASN A 315 -8.38 22.72 -8.03
C ASN A 315 -7.36 21.63 -7.66
N THR A 316 -7.69 20.68 -6.77
CA THR A 316 -6.77 19.58 -6.42
C THR A 316 -6.45 18.76 -7.66
N PRO A 317 -5.15 18.57 -8.01
CA PRO A 317 -4.75 17.62 -9.05
C PRO A 317 -5.28 16.22 -8.71
N ARG A 318 -6.02 15.60 -9.64
CA ARG A 318 -6.68 14.32 -9.41
C ARG A 318 -6.70 13.46 -10.66
N PHE A 319 -6.34 12.19 -10.47
CA PHE A 319 -6.11 11.23 -11.54
C PHE A 319 -6.80 9.92 -11.24
N VAL A 320 -7.28 9.26 -12.29
CA VAL A 320 -7.70 7.85 -12.26
C VAL A 320 -6.92 7.11 -13.35
N ILE A 321 -6.27 6.03 -12.96
CA ILE A 321 -5.56 5.14 -13.86
C ILE A 321 -6.32 3.82 -13.88
N GLU A 322 -6.98 3.54 -14.98
CA GLU A 322 -7.74 2.31 -15.19
C GLU A 322 -6.79 1.19 -15.61
N SER A 323 -6.21 0.51 -14.65
CA SER A 323 -5.23 -0.55 -14.90
C SER A 323 -5.01 -1.42 -13.67
N ASP A 324 -4.39 -2.58 -13.90
CA ASP A 324 -3.81 -3.40 -12.86
C ASP A 324 -2.61 -2.66 -12.21
N ALA A 325 -2.66 -2.53 -10.90
CA ALA A 325 -1.64 -1.82 -10.13
C ALA A 325 -0.26 -2.50 -10.20
N THR A 326 -0.22 -3.82 -10.33
CA THR A 326 1.05 -4.58 -10.44
C THR A 326 1.82 -4.24 -11.72
N ILE A 327 1.10 -3.73 -12.74
CA ILE A 327 1.69 -3.29 -14.01
C ILE A 327 2.16 -1.83 -13.93
N VAL A 328 1.31 -0.92 -13.43
CA VAL A 328 1.56 0.52 -13.57
C VAL A 328 2.20 1.17 -12.36
N ALA A 329 1.98 0.68 -11.14
CA ALA A 329 2.56 1.30 -9.95
C ALA A 329 4.10 1.25 -9.94
N PRO A 330 4.76 0.15 -10.34
CA PRO A 330 6.23 0.12 -10.49
C PRO A 330 6.76 1.17 -11.47
N LEU A 331 6.05 1.44 -12.57
CA LEU A 331 6.43 2.46 -13.55
C LEU A 331 6.32 3.88 -12.97
N ILE A 332 5.24 4.16 -12.24
CA ILE A 332 5.03 5.43 -11.55
C ILE A 332 6.11 5.64 -10.50
N PHE A 333 6.39 4.63 -9.69
CA PHE A 333 7.40 4.72 -8.64
C PHE A 333 8.81 4.87 -9.20
N ALA A 334 9.15 4.13 -10.28
CA ALA A 334 10.41 4.33 -10.99
C ALA A 334 10.53 5.76 -11.54
N TYR A 335 9.46 6.33 -12.08
CA TYR A 335 9.43 7.72 -12.55
C TYR A 335 9.74 8.70 -11.41
N ILE A 336 9.08 8.56 -10.25
CA ILE A 336 9.23 9.44 -9.08
C ILE A 336 10.64 9.32 -8.48
N LEU A 337 11.20 8.12 -8.50
CA LEU A 337 12.57 7.82 -8.03
C LEU A 337 13.65 8.27 -9.03
N GLY A 338 13.26 8.68 -10.24
CA GLY A 338 14.22 9.06 -11.29
C GLY A 338 15.00 7.88 -11.89
N LYS A 339 14.39 6.69 -11.91
CA LYS A 339 15.01 5.46 -12.46
C LYS A 339 14.74 5.29 -13.96
#